data_c0af62c1bdc0014d6f454ff239e1e1ec
#
_entry.id   c0af62c1bdc0014d6f454ff239e1e1ec
#
_cell.length_a   1.000
_cell.length_b   1.000
_cell.length_c   1.000
_cell.angle_alpha   90.00
_cell.angle_beta   90.00
_cell.angle_gamma   90.00
#
_symmetry.space_group_name_H-M   'P 1'
#
loop_
_entity.id
_entity.type
_entity.pdbx_description
1 polymer ?
#
loop_
_entity_poly.entity_id
_entity_poly.type
_entity_poly.pdbx_seq_one_letter_code
_entity_poly.pdbx_strand_id
1 'polypeptide(L)'
;DVYKRQVVETLLRPVTAVIKATPVASFIILVLLWFSSRNLSVIISVLMVFPVIYTNTLEGIQSADPKLLEMAKVFRMSAPRRLLYIYLPAVIPFFVSACSVSLGLCWKSGIAAEVIGIPDGSIGELLYNAKIYLQTGELLAWTVVIVAVSVLFEKLFMLLLHTAVTKLGMGGAL
;
A
#
# COMPACT_ATOMS: atom_id res chain seq x y z
N ASP A 1 16.59 -20.51 -7.95
CA ASP A 1 15.75 -19.32 -7.71
C ASP A 1 14.66 -19.53 -6.66
N VAL A 2 14.22 -20.77 -6.42
CA VAL A 2 13.32 -21.11 -5.29
C VAL A 2 13.95 -20.75 -3.95
N TYR A 3 15.24 -20.95 -3.79
CA TYR A 3 16.00 -20.62 -2.58
C TYR A 3 15.99 -19.12 -2.26
N LYS A 4 16.20 -18.25 -3.26
CA LYS A 4 16.19 -16.79 -3.06
C LYS A 4 14.81 -16.28 -2.62
N ARG A 5 13.76 -16.84 -3.20
CA ARG A 5 12.38 -16.55 -2.83
C ARG A 5 12.09 -16.97 -1.38
N GLN A 6 12.48 -18.16 -1.00
CA GLN A 6 12.26 -18.70 0.33
C GLN A 6 13.02 -17.90 1.41
N VAL A 7 14.24 -17.44 1.12
CA VAL A 7 15.01 -16.58 2.03
C VAL A 7 14.32 -15.22 2.23
N VAL A 8 13.87 -14.57 1.15
CA VAL A 8 13.17 -13.27 1.24
C VAL A 8 11.85 -13.43 2.00
N GLU A 9 11.08 -14.47 1.72
CA GLU A 9 9.83 -14.75 2.42
C GLU A 9 10.07 -15.01 3.91
N THR A 10 11.08 -15.80 4.27
CA THR A 10 11.42 -16.11 5.67
C THR A 10 11.88 -14.88 6.44
N LEU A 11 12.62 -13.97 5.81
CA LEU A 11 13.09 -12.73 6.43
C LEU A 11 11.99 -11.66 6.56
N LEU A 12 11.13 -11.51 5.55
CA LEU A 12 10.09 -10.48 5.55
C LEU A 12 8.83 -10.90 6.32
N ARG A 13 8.58 -12.19 6.49
CA ARG A 13 7.42 -12.70 7.23
C ARG A 13 7.34 -12.20 8.66
N PRO A 14 8.41 -12.28 9.49
CA PRO A 14 8.37 -11.73 10.85
C PRO A 14 8.24 -10.20 10.85
N VAL A 15 8.90 -9.49 9.92
CA VAL A 15 8.80 -8.03 9.81
C VAL A 15 7.38 -7.58 9.51
N THR A 16 6.74 -8.20 8.52
CA THR A 16 5.34 -7.88 8.17
C THR A 16 4.38 -8.26 9.30
N ALA A 17 4.64 -9.35 10.03
CA ALA A 17 3.84 -9.75 11.19
C ALA A 17 3.93 -8.72 12.33
N VAL A 18 5.13 -8.22 12.64
CA VAL A 18 5.34 -7.17 13.64
C VAL A 18 4.62 -5.88 13.24
N ILE A 19 4.77 -5.44 11.99
CA ILE A 19 4.09 -4.22 11.50
C ILE A 19 2.57 -4.37 11.61
N LYS A 20 2.00 -5.51 11.22
CA LYS A 20 0.55 -5.77 11.29
C LYS A 20 0.02 -5.84 12.73
N ALA A 21 0.82 -6.32 13.67
CA ALA A 21 0.44 -6.48 15.07
C ALA A 21 0.59 -5.20 15.90
N THR A 22 1.46 -4.28 15.48
CA THR A 22 1.76 -3.07 16.25
C THR A 22 0.73 -1.98 15.97
N PRO A 23 0.17 -1.32 17.01
CA PRO A 23 -0.73 -0.20 16.83
C PRO A 23 -0.05 0.96 16.09
N VAL A 24 -0.76 1.56 15.13
CA VAL A 24 -0.24 2.68 14.31
C VAL A 24 0.28 3.83 15.17
N ALA A 25 -0.44 4.17 16.24
CA ALA A 25 -0.03 5.25 17.16
C ALA A 25 1.34 4.99 17.81
N SER A 26 1.65 3.72 18.14
CA SER A 26 2.97 3.35 18.69
C SER A 26 4.08 3.57 17.66
N PHE A 27 3.85 3.22 16.39
CA PHE A 27 4.81 3.50 15.32
C PHE A 27 5.03 5.00 15.13
N ILE A 28 3.97 5.80 15.16
CA ILE A 28 4.06 7.26 15.02
C ILE A 28 5.00 7.83 16.08
N ILE A 29 4.79 7.46 17.35
CA ILE A 29 5.63 7.92 18.46
C ILE A 29 7.09 7.46 18.30
N LEU A 30 7.30 6.20 17.92
CA LEU A 30 8.65 5.67 17.71
C LEU A 30 9.38 6.41 16.57
N VAL A 31 8.70 6.67 15.46
CA VAL A 31 9.28 7.39 14.31
C VAL A 31 9.61 8.83 14.67
N LEU A 32 8.80 9.49 15.50
CA LEU A 32 9.07 10.85 15.99
C LEU A 32 10.35 10.98 16.82
N LEU A 33 10.86 9.88 17.41
CA LEU A 33 12.13 9.90 18.14
C LEU A 33 13.34 10.10 17.23
N TRP A 34 13.25 9.69 15.96
CA TRP A 34 14.38 9.73 15.03
C TRP A 34 14.17 10.63 13.81
N PHE A 35 12.92 10.92 13.48
CA PHE A 35 12.56 11.67 12.28
C PHE A 35 11.74 12.91 12.63
N SER A 36 11.91 13.97 11.82
CA SER A 36 11.11 15.18 11.92
C SER A 36 9.64 14.90 11.60
N SER A 37 8.74 15.62 12.27
CA SER A 37 7.29 15.57 12.04
C SER A 37 6.91 15.82 10.57
N ARG A 38 7.69 16.61 9.85
CA ARG A 38 7.46 16.93 8.42
C ARG A 38 7.38 15.72 7.50
N ASN A 39 8.15 14.68 7.77
CA ASN A 39 8.21 13.46 6.95
C ASN A 39 7.40 12.31 7.54
N LEU A 40 6.80 12.52 8.69
CA LEU A 40 6.14 11.47 9.47
C LEU A 40 5.00 10.80 8.72
N SER A 41 4.12 11.59 8.08
CA SER A 41 2.97 11.10 7.31
C SER A 41 3.39 10.13 6.21
N VAL A 42 4.47 10.47 5.46
CA VAL A 42 4.98 9.61 4.38
C VAL A 42 5.56 8.32 4.94
N ILE A 43 6.40 8.39 5.99
CA ILE A 43 7.05 7.21 6.59
C ILE A 43 6.00 6.24 7.13
N ILE A 44 5.02 6.74 7.87
CA ILE A 44 3.95 5.91 8.45
C ILE A 44 3.07 5.32 7.37
N SER A 45 2.71 6.09 6.34
CA SER A 45 1.90 5.58 5.21
C SER A 45 2.62 4.44 4.48
N VAL A 46 3.91 4.59 4.17
CA VAL A 46 4.71 3.53 3.54
C VAL A 46 4.79 2.29 4.43
N LEU A 47 5.01 2.48 5.74
CA LEU A 47 5.09 1.37 6.69
C LEU A 47 3.80 0.55 6.73
N MET A 48 2.64 1.24 6.72
CA MET A 48 1.32 0.57 6.77
C MET A 48 0.94 -0.10 5.46
N VAL A 49 1.30 0.48 4.33
CA VAL A 49 0.99 -0.03 2.99
C VAL A 49 1.88 -1.22 2.62
N PHE A 50 3.14 -1.20 3.03
CA PHE A 50 4.13 -2.22 2.66
C PHE A 50 3.67 -3.66 2.92
N PRO A 51 3.15 -4.05 4.11
CA PRO A 51 2.69 -5.42 4.36
C PRO A 51 1.54 -5.85 3.44
N VAL A 52 0.64 -4.94 3.10
CA VAL A 52 -0.52 -5.22 2.25
C VAL A 52 -0.07 -5.51 0.82
N ILE A 53 0.74 -4.63 0.24
CA ILE A 53 1.28 -4.83 -1.12
C ILE A 53 2.15 -6.09 -1.18
N TYR A 54 3.02 -6.31 -0.19
CA TYR A 54 3.90 -7.46 -0.13
C TYR A 54 3.11 -8.79 -0.09
N THR A 55 2.14 -8.92 0.84
CA THR A 55 1.39 -10.17 0.99
C THR A 55 0.55 -10.49 -0.25
N ASN A 56 -0.17 -9.51 -0.80
CA ASN A 56 -0.98 -9.72 -1.99
C ASN A 56 -0.12 -10.01 -3.23
N THR A 57 1.03 -9.34 -3.39
CA THR A 57 1.95 -9.66 -4.49
C THR A 57 2.49 -11.08 -4.37
N LEU A 58 2.82 -11.52 -3.16
CA LEU A 58 3.29 -12.89 -2.90
C LEU A 58 2.20 -13.92 -3.21
N GLU A 59 0.96 -13.69 -2.80
CA GLU A 59 -0.20 -14.51 -3.14
C GLU A 59 -0.42 -14.59 -4.65
N GLY A 60 -0.31 -13.46 -5.36
CA GLY A 60 -0.38 -13.43 -6.81
C GLY A 60 0.71 -14.26 -7.50
N ILE A 61 1.94 -14.25 -6.98
CA ILE A 61 3.02 -15.10 -7.49
C ILE A 61 2.71 -16.59 -7.24
N GLN A 62 2.10 -16.91 -6.10
CA GLN A 62 1.74 -18.28 -5.73
C GLN A 62 0.54 -18.81 -6.50
N SER A 63 -0.35 -17.94 -6.99
CA SER A 63 -1.53 -18.29 -7.77
C SER A 63 -1.21 -18.67 -9.24
N ALA A 64 0.04 -18.50 -9.68
CA ALA A 64 0.44 -18.86 -11.05
C ALA A 64 0.19 -20.36 -11.33
N ASP A 65 -0.51 -20.66 -12.45
CA ASP A 65 -0.90 -22.02 -12.80
C ASP A 65 0.33 -22.94 -12.95
N PRO A 66 0.41 -24.04 -12.16
CA PRO A 66 1.49 -25.00 -12.23
C PRO A 66 1.65 -25.60 -13.63
N LYS A 67 0.56 -25.82 -14.38
CA LYS A 67 0.59 -26.36 -15.76
C LYS A 67 1.31 -25.43 -16.71
N LEU A 68 1.08 -24.12 -16.60
CA LEU A 68 1.79 -23.11 -17.40
C LEU A 68 3.28 -23.09 -17.06
N LEU A 69 3.62 -23.27 -15.80
CA LEU A 69 5.02 -23.34 -15.35
C LEU A 69 5.73 -24.60 -15.84
N GLU A 70 5.04 -25.75 -15.87
CA GLU A 70 5.54 -26.99 -16.44
C GLU A 70 5.75 -26.85 -17.96
N MET A 71 4.77 -26.31 -18.67
CA MET A 71 4.89 -26.00 -20.09
C MET A 71 6.09 -25.10 -20.38
N ALA A 72 6.27 -24.05 -19.58
CA ALA A 72 7.41 -23.14 -19.73
C ALA A 72 8.77 -23.84 -19.52
N LYS A 73 8.83 -24.87 -18.68
CA LYS A 73 10.04 -25.70 -18.48
C LYS A 73 10.30 -26.58 -19.71
N VAL A 74 9.25 -27.25 -20.23
CA VAL A 74 9.36 -28.12 -21.43
C VAL A 74 9.86 -27.32 -22.62
N PHE A 75 9.30 -26.13 -22.87
CA PHE A 75 9.71 -25.24 -23.96
C PHE A 75 10.97 -24.41 -23.66
N ARG A 76 11.66 -24.67 -22.55
CA ARG A 76 12.88 -23.94 -22.11
C ARG A 76 12.72 -22.43 -22.18
N MET A 77 11.54 -21.94 -21.79
CA MET A 77 11.25 -20.51 -21.79
C MET A 77 12.23 -19.75 -20.87
N SER A 78 12.80 -18.65 -21.38
CA SER A 78 13.73 -17.81 -20.62
C SER A 78 13.04 -17.16 -19.41
N ALA A 79 13.81 -16.90 -18.34
CA ALA A 79 13.30 -16.31 -17.10
C ALA A 79 12.51 -15.00 -17.31
N PRO A 80 12.97 -14.01 -18.14
CA PRO A 80 12.22 -12.78 -18.37
C PRO A 80 10.88 -13.02 -19.10
N ARG A 81 10.84 -13.97 -20.06
CA ARG A 81 9.58 -14.32 -20.73
C ARG A 81 8.59 -14.97 -19.76
N ARG A 82 9.07 -15.87 -18.90
CA ARG A 82 8.23 -16.51 -17.88
C ARG A 82 7.68 -15.49 -16.88
N LEU A 83 8.50 -14.50 -16.48
CA LEU A 83 8.05 -13.40 -15.63
C LEU A 83 6.93 -12.59 -16.31
N LEU A 84 7.12 -12.22 -17.58
CA LEU A 84 6.20 -11.35 -18.30
C LEU A 84 4.87 -12.04 -18.67
N TYR A 85 4.92 -13.32 -19.10
CA TYR A 85 3.75 -14.00 -19.66
C TYR A 85 3.02 -14.93 -18.69
N ILE A 86 3.64 -15.31 -17.57
CA ILE A 86 3.01 -16.19 -16.58
C ILE A 86 2.82 -15.48 -15.25
N TYR A 87 3.89 -14.97 -14.66
CA TYR A 87 3.79 -14.38 -13.31
C TYR A 87 3.11 -13.02 -13.30
N LEU A 88 3.43 -12.15 -14.25
CA LEU A 88 2.88 -10.80 -14.26
C LEU A 88 1.34 -10.80 -14.43
N PRO A 89 0.73 -11.55 -15.37
CA PRO A 89 -0.72 -11.66 -15.45
C PRO A 89 -1.37 -12.28 -14.22
N ALA A 90 -0.71 -13.23 -13.55
CA ALA A 90 -1.21 -13.82 -12.31
C ALA A 90 -1.17 -12.84 -11.12
N VAL A 91 -0.16 -11.97 -11.07
CA VAL A 91 0.04 -11.00 -9.97
C VAL A 91 -0.86 -9.76 -10.10
N ILE A 92 -1.14 -9.30 -11.33
CA ILE A 92 -1.87 -8.05 -11.59
C ILE A 92 -3.19 -7.95 -10.81
N PRO A 93 -4.12 -8.92 -10.81
CA PRO A 93 -5.38 -8.78 -10.09
C PRO A 93 -5.18 -8.63 -8.58
N PHE A 94 -4.23 -9.36 -8.01
CA PHE A 94 -3.87 -9.24 -6.59
C PHE A 94 -3.24 -7.88 -6.28
N PHE A 95 -2.38 -7.40 -7.15
CA PHE A 95 -1.73 -6.09 -6.99
C PHE A 95 -2.75 -4.94 -7.08
N VAL A 96 -3.67 -4.98 -8.05
CA VAL A 96 -4.73 -3.98 -8.20
C VAL A 96 -5.63 -3.95 -6.96
N SER A 97 -6.04 -5.12 -6.47
CA SER A 97 -6.82 -5.25 -5.23
C SER A 97 -6.05 -4.69 -4.03
N ALA A 98 -4.76 -5.02 -3.92
CA ALA A 98 -3.89 -4.50 -2.86
C ALA A 98 -3.76 -2.97 -2.92
N CYS A 99 -3.66 -2.37 -4.11
CA CYS A 99 -3.59 -0.92 -4.28
C CYS A 99 -4.86 -0.24 -3.76
N SER A 100 -6.06 -0.76 -4.06
CA SER A 100 -7.31 -0.20 -3.57
C SER A 100 -7.37 -0.17 -2.03
N VAL A 101 -7.06 -1.30 -1.38
CA VAL A 101 -7.01 -1.38 0.10
C VAL A 101 -5.92 -0.46 0.67
N SER A 102 -4.76 -0.42 0.03
CA SER A 102 -3.60 0.36 0.48
C SER A 102 -3.84 1.85 0.42
N LEU A 103 -4.59 2.36 -0.56
CA LEU A 103 -4.93 3.79 -0.66
C LEU A 103 -5.74 4.24 0.56
N GLY A 104 -6.76 3.49 0.96
CA GLY A 104 -7.53 3.79 2.17
C GLY A 104 -6.68 3.77 3.44
N LEU A 105 -5.76 2.80 3.57
CA LEU A 105 -4.83 2.73 4.69
C LEU A 105 -3.83 3.90 4.69
N CYS A 106 -3.32 4.27 3.53
CA CYS A 106 -2.38 5.38 3.35
C CYS A 106 -2.97 6.69 3.89
N TRP A 107 -4.19 7.04 3.47
CA TRP A 107 -4.87 8.24 3.95
C TRP A 107 -5.14 8.20 5.45
N LYS A 108 -5.70 7.11 5.97
CA LYS A 108 -6.00 6.97 7.40
C LYS A 108 -4.75 7.08 8.27
N SER A 109 -3.68 6.37 7.90
CA SER A 109 -2.44 6.38 8.67
C SER A 109 -1.67 7.69 8.52
N GLY A 110 -1.67 8.30 7.32
CA GLY A 110 -1.04 9.59 7.07
C GLY A 110 -1.66 10.72 7.88
N ILE A 111 -2.99 10.84 7.85
CA ILE A 111 -3.70 11.86 8.65
C ILE A 111 -3.53 11.59 10.15
N ALA A 112 -3.58 10.34 10.61
CA ALA A 112 -3.32 10.01 12.01
C ALA A 112 -1.89 10.43 12.44
N ALA A 113 -0.91 10.25 11.57
CA ALA A 113 0.46 10.68 11.80
C ALA A 113 0.57 12.21 11.87
N GLU A 114 -0.13 12.94 11.02
CA GLU A 114 -0.16 14.40 11.05
C GLU A 114 -0.85 14.95 12.31
N VAL A 115 -1.95 14.35 12.76
CA VAL A 115 -2.65 14.76 13.99
C VAL A 115 -1.78 14.56 15.23
N ILE A 116 -0.96 13.50 15.25
CA ILE A 116 -0.07 13.22 16.40
C ILE A 116 1.24 14.01 16.30
N GLY A 117 1.82 14.11 15.10
CA GLY A 117 3.10 14.75 14.86
C GLY A 117 3.02 16.26 14.63
N ILE A 118 1.84 16.79 14.37
CA ILE A 118 1.51 18.21 14.18
C ILE A 118 2.54 18.93 13.30
N PRO A 119 2.78 18.45 12.05
CA PRO A 119 3.68 19.17 11.15
C PRO A 119 3.02 20.45 10.64
N ASP A 120 3.78 21.55 10.63
CA ASP A 120 3.30 22.86 10.21
C ASP A 120 2.64 22.84 8.82
N GLY A 121 1.47 23.42 8.69
CA GLY A 121 0.71 23.54 7.45
C GLY A 121 0.02 22.27 6.99
N SER A 122 -0.08 21.24 7.82
CA SER A 122 -0.78 19.99 7.51
C SER A 122 -2.28 20.04 7.83
N ILE A 123 -3.06 19.17 7.18
CA ILE A 123 -4.48 18.99 7.50
C ILE A 123 -4.63 18.42 8.92
N GLY A 124 -3.71 17.57 9.36
CA GLY A 124 -3.68 17.03 10.71
C GLY A 124 -3.50 18.11 11.79
N GLU A 125 -2.68 19.13 11.52
CA GLU A 125 -2.55 20.31 12.39
C GLU A 125 -3.86 21.08 12.52
N LEU A 126 -4.58 21.30 11.42
CA LEU A 126 -5.87 21.99 11.42
C LEU A 126 -6.92 21.22 12.23
N LEU A 127 -6.95 19.90 12.09
CA LEU A 127 -7.81 19.03 12.92
C LEU A 127 -7.45 19.11 14.41
N TYR A 128 -6.15 19.10 14.71
CA TYR A 128 -5.66 19.21 16.09
C TYR A 128 -6.04 20.54 16.70
N ASN A 129 -5.86 21.66 16.00
CA ASN A 129 -6.22 23.00 16.45
C ASN A 129 -7.74 23.12 16.66
N ALA A 130 -8.56 22.64 15.71
CA ALA A 130 -10.02 22.62 15.85
C ALA A 130 -10.47 21.85 17.10
N LYS A 131 -9.78 20.76 17.45
CA LYS A 131 -10.01 19.99 18.68
C LYS A 131 -9.67 20.81 19.92
N ILE A 132 -8.51 21.48 19.97
CA ILE A 132 -8.05 22.24 21.15
C ILE A 132 -8.95 23.43 21.41
N TYR A 133 -9.36 24.13 20.36
CA TYR A 133 -10.26 25.29 20.48
C TYR A 133 -11.74 24.92 20.54
N LEU A 134 -12.07 23.61 20.63
CA LEU A 134 -13.45 23.08 20.67
C LEU A 134 -14.33 23.54 19.51
N GLN A 135 -13.73 23.79 18.37
CA GLN A 135 -14.41 24.20 17.12
C GLN A 135 -14.97 22.97 16.39
N THR A 136 -16.04 22.39 16.90
CA THR A 136 -16.66 21.16 16.35
C THR A 136 -17.08 21.31 14.89
N GLY A 137 -17.54 22.51 14.49
CA GLY A 137 -17.90 22.79 13.09
C GLY A 137 -16.72 22.69 12.14
N GLU A 138 -15.57 23.25 12.51
CA GLU A 138 -14.34 23.16 11.70
C GLU A 138 -13.79 21.74 11.65
N LEU A 139 -13.83 21.02 12.78
CA LEU A 139 -13.41 19.62 12.83
C LEU A 139 -14.23 18.74 11.88
N LEU A 140 -15.55 18.93 11.85
CA LEU A 140 -16.43 18.21 10.92
C LEU A 140 -16.16 18.62 9.46
N ALA A 141 -15.97 19.93 9.20
CA ALA A 141 -15.67 20.44 7.86
C ALA A 141 -14.37 19.83 7.30
N TRP A 142 -13.30 19.84 8.09
CA TRP A 142 -12.02 19.21 7.68
C TRP A 142 -12.14 17.70 7.49
N THR A 143 -12.93 17.02 8.32
CA THR A 143 -13.20 15.59 8.14
C THR A 143 -13.88 15.32 6.80
N VAL A 144 -14.89 16.11 6.43
CA VAL A 144 -15.57 15.99 5.12
C VAL A 144 -14.60 16.25 3.97
N VAL A 145 -13.75 17.27 4.09
CA VAL A 145 -12.71 17.58 3.08
C VAL A 145 -11.76 16.41 2.90
N ILE A 146 -11.25 15.81 3.99
CA ILE A 146 -10.36 14.65 3.94
C ILE A 146 -11.04 13.48 3.23
N VAL A 147 -12.29 13.17 3.58
CA VAL A 147 -13.04 12.08 2.94
C VAL A 147 -13.24 12.36 1.46
N ALA A 148 -13.63 13.56 1.08
CA ALA A 148 -13.83 13.94 -0.33
C ALA A 148 -12.54 13.82 -1.14
N VAL A 149 -11.44 14.36 -0.62
CA VAL A 149 -10.13 14.30 -1.28
C VAL A 149 -9.62 12.85 -1.38
N SER A 150 -9.74 12.05 -0.32
CA SER A 150 -9.30 10.66 -0.34
C SER A 150 -10.07 9.82 -1.36
N VAL A 151 -11.39 9.96 -1.43
CA VAL A 151 -12.23 9.25 -2.40
C VAL A 151 -11.94 9.69 -3.83
N LEU A 152 -11.76 10.99 -4.06
CA LEU A 152 -11.40 11.52 -5.37
C LEU A 152 -10.05 10.98 -5.84
N PHE A 153 -9.05 11.01 -4.96
CA PHE A 153 -7.71 10.50 -5.24
C PHE A 153 -7.72 8.99 -5.51
N GLU A 154 -8.43 8.21 -4.69
CA GLU A 154 -8.57 6.77 -4.89
C GLU A 154 -9.16 6.45 -6.27
N LYS A 155 -10.28 7.09 -6.63
CA LYS A 155 -10.92 6.89 -7.94
C LYS A 155 -9.99 7.25 -9.10
N LEU A 156 -9.29 8.40 -8.99
CA LEU A 156 -8.36 8.86 -10.02
C LEU A 156 -7.18 7.88 -10.16
N PHE A 157 -6.58 7.45 -9.06
CA PHE A 157 -5.47 6.51 -9.06
C PHE A 157 -5.88 5.16 -9.65
N MET A 158 -7.04 4.61 -9.22
CA MET A 158 -7.54 3.34 -9.74
C MET A 158 -7.87 3.43 -11.23
N LEU A 159 -8.44 4.53 -11.70
CA LEU A 159 -8.67 4.76 -13.13
C LEU A 159 -7.35 4.74 -13.93
N LEU A 160 -6.32 5.41 -13.43
CA LEU A 160 -4.99 5.41 -14.05
C LEU A 160 -4.38 4.01 -14.05
N LEU A 161 -4.49 3.30 -12.95
CA LEU A 161 -3.97 1.93 -12.81
C LEU A 161 -4.66 0.96 -13.77
N HIS A 162 -5.98 0.96 -13.82
CA HIS A 162 -6.75 0.16 -14.78
C HIS A 162 -6.39 0.48 -16.23
N THR A 163 -6.28 1.78 -16.56
CA THR A 163 -5.87 2.20 -17.91
C THR A 163 -4.45 1.73 -18.26
N ALA A 164 -3.53 1.75 -17.30
CA ALA A 164 -2.17 1.25 -17.51
C ALA A 164 -2.16 -0.28 -17.73
N VAL A 165 -2.92 -1.04 -16.94
CA VAL A 165 -3.02 -2.50 -17.08
C VAL A 165 -3.66 -2.91 -18.41
N THR A 166 -4.71 -2.22 -18.84
CA THR A 166 -5.36 -2.50 -20.15
C THR A 166 -4.43 -2.19 -21.32
N LYS A 167 -3.66 -1.09 -21.28
CA LYS A 167 -2.67 -0.75 -22.31
C LYS A 167 -1.52 -1.77 -22.40
N LEU A 168 -1.18 -2.44 -21.31
CA LEU A 168 -0.21 -3.54 -21.29
C LEU A 168 -0.74 -4.84 -21.90
N GLY A 169 -1.97 -4.85 -22.42
CA GLY A 169 -2.60 -6.02 -23.01
C GLY A 169 -3.09 -7.06 -21.99
N MET A 170 -3.16 -6.68 -20.72
CA MET A 170 -3.53 -7.56 -19.60
C MET A 170 -4.94 -7.27 -19.06
N GLY A 171 -5.76 -6.53 -19.82
CA GLY A 171 -7.14 -6.17 -19.43
C GLY A 171 -8.06 -7.36 -19.18
N GLY A 172 -7.76 -8.53 -19.72
CA GLY A 172 -8.50 -9.77 -19.41
C GLY A 172 -8.18 -10.42 -18.07
N ALA A 173 -7.23 -9.86 -17.31
CA ALA A 173 -6.85 -10.33 -15.97
C ALA A 173 -7.48 -9.51 -14.82
N LEU A 174 -8.29 -8.49 -15.15
CA LEU A 174 -9.06 -7.63 -14.21
C LEU A 174 -10.55 -8.10 -14.15
#